data_4fe4d3b2ea4d843dd4013e00898b66b8
#
_entry.id   4fe4d3b2ea4d843dd4013e00898b66b8
#
_cell.length_a   1.000
_cell.length_b   1.000
_cell.length_c   1.000
_cell.angle_alpha   90.00
_cell.angle_beta   90.00
_cell.angle_gamma   90.00
#
_symmetry.space_group_name_H-M   'P 1'
#
loop_
_entity.id
_entity.type
_entity.pdbx_description
1 polymer ?
#
loop_
_entity_poly.entity_id
_entity_poly.type
_entity_poly.pdbx_seq_one_letter_code
_entity_poly.pdbx_strand_id
1 'polypeptide(L)'
;RDDMKIVELLPGSGWYTKLLVPVVEENGEYYAALGTSRISESLIGQPGCEKAKITAEDSKSYRKEGARSYSLETNGLGVTDADMVLTFRNYHNFGPEGRAAMNKVSFDALKSGGIYAVVDHTRRHMEGDNDENRRRIDPVLAIKEIEAAGFEFVDFATLHFKPDDELRYEVGRKTVTGNTDRWTLKFVKP
;
A
#
# COMPACT_ATOMS: atom_id res chain seq x y z
N ARG A 1 -15.60 -7.16 5.51
CA ARG A 1 -16.45 -8.32 5.72
C ARG A 1 -15.59 -9.57 5.69
N ASP A 2 -16.03 -10.62 6.32
CA ASP A 2 -15.34 -11.90 6.46
C ASP A 2 -15.31 -12.76 5.18
N ASP A 3 -16.17 -12.44 4.22
CA ASP A 3 -16.32 -13.12 2.92
C ASP A 3 -15.48 -12.50 1.79
N MET A 4 -14.67 -11.50 2.08
CA MET A 4 -13.92 -10.73 1.08
C MET A 4 -12.65 -11.45 0.60
N LYS A 5 -12.34 -11.27 -0.69
CA LYS A 5 -11.02 -11.55 -1.27
C LYS A 5 -10.16 -10.30 -1.15
N ILE A 6 -9.14 -10.33 -0.29
CA ILE A 6 -8.27 -9.21 0.04
C ILE A 6 -6.86 -9.45 -0.49
N VAL A 7 -6.26 -8.42 -1.09
CA VAL A 7 -4.85 -8.41 -1.49
C VAL A 7 -4.12 -7.30 -0.73
N GLU A 8 -3.12 -7.66 0.08
CA GLU A 8 -2.22 -6.70 0.72
C GLU A 8 -0.95 -6.55 -0.11
N LEU A 9 -0.62 -5.33 -0.51
CA LEU A 9 0.61 -5.03 -1.24
C LEU A 9 1.74 -4.67 -0.27
N LEU A 10 2.93 -5.25 -0.51
CA LEU A 10 4.15 -4.91 0.25
C LEU A 10 3.96 -5.06 1.76
N PRO A 11 3.54 -6.22 2.26
CA PRO A 11 3.14 -6.43 3.66
C PRO A 11 4.29 -6.21 4.67
N GLY A 12 5.52 -6.06 4.21
CA GLY A 12 6.70 -5.86 5.05
C GLY A 12 6.94 -7.05 5.98
N SER A 13 6.89 -6.82 7.29
CA SER A 13 6.98 -7.88 8.32
C SER A 13 5.62 -8.40 8.78
N GLY A 14 4.54 -8.10 8.05
CA GLY A 14 3.22 -8.67 8.28
C GLY A 14 2.43 -8.05 9.45
N TRP A 15 2.69 -6.79 9.79
CA TRP A 15 1.95 -6.16 10.90
C TRP A 15 0.45 -6.08 10.60
N TYR A 16 0.07 -5.60 9.41
CA TYR A 16 -1.34 -5.56 8.99
C TYR A 16 -1.85 -6.95 8.58
N THR A 17 -1.01 -7.79 8.01
CA THR A 17 -1.33 -9.20 7.70
C THR A 17 -1.95 -9.92 8.91
N LYS A 18 -1.33 -9.78 10.09
CA LYS A 18 -1.83 -10.36 11.35
C LYS A 18 -3.21 -9.85 11.79
N LEU A 19 -3.61 -8.67 11.31
CA LEU A 19 -4.93 -8.09 11.58
C LEU A 19 -5.95 -8.47 10.50
N LEU A 20 -5.51 -8.59 9.24
CA LEU A 20 -6.40 -8.82 8.10
C LEU A 20 -6.75 -10.30 7.93
N VAL A 21 -5.78 -11.20 8.10
CA VAL A 21 -5.99 -12.64 7.90
C VAL A 21 -7.11 -13.18 8.78
N PRO A 22 -7.14 -12.93 10.11
CA PRO A 22 -8.22 -13.45 10.97
C PRO A 22 -9.63 -12.96 10.59
N VAL A 23 -9.72 -11.79 9.94
CA VAL A 23 -11.03 -11.24 9.52
C VAL A 23 -11.65 -12.03 8.38
N VAL A 24 -10.82 -12.61 7.50
CA VAL A 24 -11.28 -13.31 6.27
C VAL A 24 -10.98 -14.82 6.30
N GLU A 25 -10.44 -15.33 7.40
CA GLU A 25 -9.91 -16.71 7.47
C GLU A 25 -10.97 -17.77 7.23
N GLU A 26 -12.20 -17.56 7.70
CA GLU A 26 -13.26 -18.57 7.60
C GLU A 26 -13.91 -18.61 6.20
N ASN A 27 -14.34 -17.45 5.70
CA ASN A 27 -15.21 -17.34 4.52
C ASN A 27 -14.59 -16.60 3.35
N GLY A 28 -13.49 -15.88 3.56
CA GLY A 28 -12.83 -15.08 2.55
C GLY A 28 -11.47 -15.65 2.13
N GLU A 29 -10.71 -14.80 1.43
CA GLU A 29 -9.37 -15.12 0.96
C GLU A 29 -8.41 -13.97 1.21
N TYR A 30 -7.21 -14.28 1.68
CA TYR A 30 -6.15 -13.31 1.84
C TYR A 30 -4.94 -13.65 0.96
N TYR A 31 -4.48 -12.64 0.24
CA TYR A 31 -3.28 -12.69 -0.60
C TYR A 31 -2.29 -11.60 -0.22
N ALA A 32 -1.03 -11.96 -0.08
CA ALA A 32 0.08 -11.04 0.05
C ALA A 32 0.80 -10.94 -1.30
N ALA A 33 0.98 -9.74 -1.83
CA ALA A 33 1.58 -9.51 -3.12
C ALA A 33 2.68 -8.45 -3.05
N LEU A 34 3.67 -8.55 -3.92
CA LEU A 34 4.79 -7.62 -4.06
C LEU A 34 5.69 -7.57 -2.80
N GLY A 35 6.95 -7.93 -2.92
CA GLY A 35 7.92 -7.82 -1.83
C GLY A 35 7.59 -8.64 -0.59
N THR A 36 7.17 -9.89 -0.76
CA THR A 36 6.63 -10.77 0.28
C THR A 36 7.68 -11.61 1.03
N SER A 37 8.96 -11.54 0.67
CA SER A 37 10.02 -12.41 1.21
C SER A 37 10.06 -12.46 2.75
N ARG A 38 9.86 -11.34 3.43
CA ARG A 38 9.91 -11.28 4.90
C ARG A 38 8.78 -12.04 5.57
N ILE A 39 7.56 -12.03 5.01
CA ILE A 39 6.42 -12.73 5.60
C ILE A 39 6.37 -14.20 5.18
N SER A 40 6.92 -14.57 4.01
CA SER A 40 6.98 -15.95 3.57
C SER A 40 7.79 -16.83 4.54
N GLU A 41 8.84 -16.26 5.11
CA GLU A 41 9.70 -16.96 6.06
C GLU A 41 9.17 -16.95 7.50
N SER A 42 8.43 -15.88 7.89
CA SER A 42 8.15 -15.62 9.30
C SER A 42 6.67 -15.75 9.70
N LEU A 43 5.74 -15.75 8.74
CA LEU A 43 4.32 -15.64 9.03
C LEU A 43 3.43 -16.62 8.26
N ILE A 44 3.71 -16.84 6.99
CA ILE A 44 2.86 -17.72 6.16
C ILE A 44 2.97 -19.16 6.67
N GLY A 45 1.80 -19.82 6.85
CA GLY A 45 1.71 -21.16 7.41
C GLY A 45 1.86 -21.25 8.93
N GLN A 46 2.08 -20.11 9.64
CA GLN A 46 2.04 -20.09 11.10
C GLN A 46 0.58 -20.13 11.61
N PRO A 47 0.34 -20.56 12.88
CA PRO A 47 -0.97 -20.54 13.49
C PRO A 47 -1.68 -19.18 13.32
N GLY A 48 -2.92 -19.20 12.79
CA GLY A 48 -3.70 -18.02 12.47
C GLY A 48 -3.34 -17.33 11.14
N CYS A 49 -2.46 -17.92 10.33
CA CYS A 49 -2.12 -17.47 8.98
C CYS A 49 -2.01 -18.63 7.99
N GLU A 50 -2.62 -19.78 8.28
CA GLU A 50 -2.52 -21.01 7.48
C GLU A 50 -3.12 -20.85 6.09
N LYS A 51 -4.16 -20.03 5.95
CA LYS A 51 -4.84 -19.76 4.67
C LYS A 51 -4.28 -18.57 3.91
N ALA A 52 -3.33 -17.83 4.48
CA ALA A 52 -2.69 -16.72 3.79
C ALA A 52 -1.84 -17.22 2.62
N LYS A 53 -2.04 -16.63 1.45
CA LYS A 53 -1.37 -17.01 0.19
C LYS A 53 -0.41 -15.91 -0.24
N ILE A 54 0.72 -16.31 -0.83
CA ILE A 54 1.66 -15.40 -1.50
C ILE A 54 1.41 -15.44 -3.00
N THR A 55 1.51 -14.28 -3.63
CA THR A 55 1.37 -14.15 -5.09
C THR A 55 2.29 -13.06 -5.64
N ALA A 56 2.39 -12.94 -6.97
CA ALA A 56 3.28 -12.01 -7.66
C ALA A 56 4.76 -12.14 -7.23
N GLU A 57 5.23 -13.37 -7.03
CA GLU A 57 6.60 -13.66 -6.57
C GLU A 57 7.68 -13.28 -7.59
N ASP A 58 7.32 -13.17 -8.87
CA ASP A 58 8.18 -12.71 -9.96
C ASP A 58 8.38 -11.19 -9.99
N SER A 59 7.64 -10.45 -9.17
CA SER A 59 7.75 -8.99 -9.06
C SER A 59 9.10 -8.56 -8.46
N LYS A 60 9.62 -7.43 -8.95
CA LYS A 60 10.89 -6.86 -8.48
C LYS A 60 10.72 -5.41 -8.09
N SER A 61 11.14 -5.11 -6.86
CA SER A 61 11.31 -3.74 -6.37
C SER A 61 12.80 -3.46 -6.22
N TYR A 62 13.32 -2.50 -6.99
CA TYR A 62 14.75 -2.19 -6.98
C TYR A 62 15.00 -0.69 -7.13
N ARG A 63 16.18 -0.24 -6.74
CA ARG A 63 16.64 1.13 -7.00
C ARG A 63 17.65 1.14 -8.13
N LYS A 64 17.44 2.02 -9.10
CA LYS A 64 18.48 2.37 -10.06
C LYS A 64 19.59 3.13 -9.33
N GLU A 65 20.80 3.04 -9.83
CA GLU A 65 21.93 3.78 -9.25
C GLU A 65 21.62 5.28 -9.20
N GLY A 66 21.88 5.90 -8.04
CA GLY A 66 21.56 7.31 -7.77
C GLY A 66 20.08 7.64 -7.58
N ALA A 67 19.16 6.71 -7.78
CA ALA A 67 17.73 6.98 -7.60
C ALA A 67 17.33 7.09 -6.12
N ARG A 68 16.47 8.06 -5.82
CA ARG A 68 15.90 8.26 -4.46
C ARG A 68 14.77 7.28 -4.16
N SER A 69 14.03 6.86 -5.19
CA SER A 69 12.84 6.02 -5.10
C SER A 69 13.06 4.65 -5.76
N TYR A 70 12.21 3.70 -5.41
CA TYR A 70 12.18 2.39 -6.04
C TYR A 70 11.46 2.43 -7.40
N SER A 71 11.90 1.58 -8.30
CA SER A 71 11.15 1.11 -9.46
C SER A 71 10.41 -0.16 -9.11
N LEU A 72 9.31 -0.43 -9.81
CA LEU A 72 8.54 -1.67 -9.68
C LEU A 72 8.41 -2.31 -11.06
N GLU A 73 8.81 -3.57 -11.16
CA GLU A 73 8.54 -4.45 -12.31
C GLU A 73 7.62 -5.57 -11.84
N THR A 74 6.50 -5.73 -12.52
CA THR A 74 5.51 -6.77 -12.21
C THR A 74 4.63 -7.04 -13.42
N ASN A 75 4.22 -8.31 -13.58
CA ASN A 75 3.29 -8.76 -14.62
C ASN A 75 1.83 -8.75 -14.15
N GLY A 76 1.58 -8.41 -12.88
CA GLY A 76 0.26 -8.40 -12.26
C GLY A 76 0.32 -8.88 -10.81
N LEU A 77 -0.82 -8.93 -10.14
CA LEU A 77 -0.89 -9.42 -8.76
C LEU A 77 -1.13 -10.94 -8.65
N GLY A 78 -1.36 -11.63 -9.78
CA GLY A 78 -1.68 -13.07 -9.78
C GLY A 78 -3.06 -13.39 -9.17
N VAL A 79 -3.89 -12.37 -9.00
CA VAL A 79 -5.26 -12.46 -8.43
C VAL A 79 -6.20 -11.67 -9.32
N THR A 80 -7.41 -12.19 -9.52
CA THR A 80 -8.51 -11.50 -10.21
C THR A 80 -9.74 -11.46 -9.31
N ASP A 81 -10.66 -10.55 -9.64
CA ASP A 81 -11.93 -10.39 -8.94
C ASP A 81 -11.78 -10.16 -7.43
N ALA A 82 -10.72 -9.47 -7.03
CA ALA A 82 -10.52 -9.08 -5.64
C ALA A 82 -11.58 -8.05 -5.20
N ASP A 83 -12.06 -8.18 -3.98
CA ASP A 83 -12.94 -7.21 -3.34
C ASP A 83 -12.18 -5.97 -2.88
N MET A 84 -10.93 -6.18 -2.44
CA MET A 84 -10.14 -5.11 -1.89
C MET A 84 -8.64 -5.30 -2.14
N VAL A 85 -7.96 -4.25 -2.55
CA VAL A 85 -6.49 -4.14 -2.57
C VAL A 85 -6.08 -3.08 -1.56
N LEU A 86 -5.09 -3.38 -0.73
CA LEU A 86 -4.63 -2.53 0.36
C LEU A 86 -3.13 -2.30 0.29
N THR A 87 -2.67 -1.10 0.60
CA THR A 87 -1.25 -0.82 0.85
C THR A 87 -1.07 0.18 1.99
N PHE A 88 -0.05 -0.05 2.82
CA PHE A 88 0.19 0.71 4.03
C PHE A 88 1.63 1.20 4.09
N ARG A 89 1.85 2.52 3.96
CA ARG A 89 3.14 3.19 4.11
C ARG A 89 4.22 2.72 3.11
N ASN A 90 3.80 2.42 1.90
CA ASN A 90 4.70 1.95 0.84
C ASN A 90 4.67 2.84 -0.40
N TYR A 91 3.57 3.53 -0.64
CA TYR A 91 3.34 4.31 -1.86
C TYR A 91 4.43 5.36 -2.07
N HIS A 92 4.86 6.05 -1.00
CA HIS A 92 5.95 7.03 -1.00
C HIS A 92 7.32 6.46 -1.39
N ASN A 93 7.52 5.15 -1.30
CA ASN A 93 8.82 4.54 -1.62
C ASN A 93 9.10 4.49 -3.12
N PHE A 94 8.06 4.55 -3.95
CA PHE A 94 8.16 4.39 -5.39
C PHE A 94 8.18 5.73 -6.13
N GLY A 95 8.96 5.80 -7.22
CA GLY A 95 8.90 6.90 -8.18
C GLY A 95 7.57 6.91 -8.95
N PRO A 96 7.27 7.96 -9.73
CA PRO A 96 6.00 8.08 -10.48
C PRO A 96 5.67 6.84 -11.32
N GLU A 97 6.65 6.29 -12.05
CA GLU A 97 6.48 5.08 -12.85
C GLU A 97 6.13 3.84 -12.00
N GLY A 98 6.81 3.68 -10.85
CA GLY A 98 6.54 2.56 -9.92
C GLY A 98 5.16 2.67 -9.27
N ARG A 99 4.71 3.89 -8.93
CA ARG A 99 3.35 4.14 -8.42
C ARG A 99 2.30 3.90 -9.50
N ALA A 100 2.55 4.33 -10.76
CA ALA A 100 1.66 4.05 -11.87
C ALA A 100 1.52 2.54 -12.12
N ALA A 101 2.64 1.79 -12.08
CA ALA A 101 2.60 0.33 -12.18
C ALA A 101 1.80 -0.32 -11.05
N MET A 102 2.02 0.11 -9.80
CA MET A 102 1.27 -0.37 -8.64
C MET A 102 -0.23 -0.10 -8.77
N ASN A 103 -0.62 1.11 -9.16
CA ASN A 103 -2.02 1.48 -9.36
C ASN A 103 -2.67 0.65 -10.47
N LYS A 104 -1.96 0.45 -11.58
CA LYS A 104 -2.47 -0.35 -12.70
C LYS A 104 -2.73 -1.79 -12.31
N VAL A 105 -1.77 -2.47 -11.68
CA VAL A 105 -1.96 -3.89 -11.31
C VAL A 105 -3.01 -4.05 -10.19
N SER A 106 -3.18 -3.03 -9.34
CA SER A 106 -4.28 -2.99 -8.37
C SER A 106 -5.64 -2.86 -9.06
N PHE A 107 -5.73 -2.00 -10.08
CA PHE A 107 -6.93 -1.85 -10.89
C PHE A 107 -7.29 -3.14 -11.62
N ASP A 108 -6.31 -3.77 -12.26
CA ASP A 108 -6.51 -5.01 -13.02
C ASP A 108 -6.99 -6.17 -12.11
N ALA A 109 -6.47 -6.25 -10.89
CA ALA A 109 -6.79 -7.30 -9.93
C ALA A 109 -8.19 -7.17 -9.29
N LEU A 110 -8.74 -5.97 -9.22
CA LEU A 110 -10.03 -5.71 -8.59
C LEU A 110 -11.20 -6.02 -9.53
N LYS A 111 -12.31 -6.50 -8.98
CA LYS A 111 -13.60 -6.52 -9.66
C LYS A 111 -14.20 -5.12 -9.79
N SER A 112 -15.20 -4.93 -10.65
CA SER A 112 -16.01 -3.70 -10.66
C SER A 112 -16.67 -3.52 -9.28
N GLY A 113 -16.65 -2.28 -8.75
CA GLY A 113 -17.04 -1.97 -7.38
C GLY A 113 -16.03 -2.36 -6.31
N GLY A 114 -14.90 -2.97 -6.69
CA GLY A 114 -13.81 -3.31 -5.76
C GLY A 114 -13.08 -2.07 -5.23
N ILE A 115 -12.54 -2.18 -4.04
CA ILE A 115 -11.95 -1.07 -3.29
C ILE A 115 -10.42 -1.10 -3.35
N TYR A 116 -9.80 0.02 -3.68
CA TYR A 116 -8.38 0.27 -3.45
C TYR A 116 -8.22 1.23 -2.27
N ALA A 117 -7.60 0.78 -1.20
CA ALA A 117 -7.38 1.60 -0.01
C ALA A 117 -5.88 1.78 0.25
N VAL A 118 -5.48 3.04 0.38
CA VAL A 118 -4.08 3.45 0.50
C VAL A 118 -3.90 4.29 1.75
N VAL A 119 -2.91 3.91 2.57
CA VAL A 119 -2.50 4.68 3.75
C VAL A 119 -1.04 5.05 3.59
N ASP A 120 -0.71 6.35 3.68
CA ASP A 120 0.69 6.75 3.62
C ASP A 120 0.98 8.03 4.42
N HIS A 121 2.26 8.34 4.60
CA HIS A 121 2.74 9.49 5.35
C HIS A 121 2.51 10.80 4.58
N THR A 122 1.88 11.74 5.24
CA THR A 122 1.50 13.03 4.66
C THR A 122 2.72 13.91 4.39
N ARG A 123 2.83 14.42 3.17
CA ARG A 123 3.64 15.58 2.80
C ARG A 123 2.71 16.77 2.56
N ARG A 124 3.17 17.97 2.84
CA ARG A 124 2.41 19.19 2.53
C ARG A 124 2.11 19.28 1.05
N HIS A 125 0.90 19.68 0.73
CA HIS A 125 0.47 19.87 -0.65
C HIS A 125 1.42 20.81 -1.40
N MET A 126 1.83 20.39 -2.61
CA MET A 126 2.76 21.08 -3.50
C MET A 126 4.20 21.23 -2.97
N GLU A 127 4.54 20.69 -1.81
CA GLU A 127 5.91 20.68 -1.35
C GLU A 127 6.75 19.65 -2.13
N GLY A 128 7.91 20.08 -2.62
CA GLY A 128 8.85 19.20 -3.33
C GLY A 128 9.47 18.13 -2.43
N ASP A 129 9.84 16.99 -3.01
CA ASP A 129 10.59 15.95 -2.29
C ASP A 129 12.02 16.39 -2.03
N ASN A 130 12.46 16.32 -0.77
CA ASN A 130 13.81 16.66 -0.34
C ASN A 130 14.26 15.72 0.80
N ASP A 131 15.49 15.89 1.30
CA ASP A 131 16.03 15.01 2.35
C ASP A 131 15.37 15.19 3.71
N GLU A 132 14.82 16.38 3.99
CA GLU A 132 14.15 16.65 5.26
C GLU A 132 12.77 16.01 5.34
N ASN A 133 11.99 15.97 4.24
CA ASN A 133 10.62 15.43 4.20
C ASN A 133 10.53 14.03 3.54
N ARG A 134 11.63 13.35 3.43
CA ARG A 134 11.74 12.04 2.78
C ARG A 134 10.74 11.03 3.34
N ARG A 135 10.29 10.12 2.47
CA ARG A 135 9.29 9.08 2.78
C ARG A 135 7.91 9.63 3.13
N ARG A 136 7.59 10.80 2.59
CA ARG A 136 6.26 11.40 2.63
C ARG A 136 5.76 11.64 1.22
N ILE A 137 4.45 11.62 1.03
CA ILE A 137 3.83 11.91 -0.26
C ILE A 137 2.61 12.82 -0.08
N ASP A 138 2.43 13.74 -0.99
CA ASP A 138 1.29 14.64 -1.06
C ASP A 138 0.01 13.84 -1.38
N PRO A 139 -1.03 13.89 -0.53
CA PRO A 139 -2.28 13.17 -0.77
C PRO A 139 -3.01 13.61 -2.05
N VAL A 140 -2.91 14.89 -2.44
CA VAL A 140 -3.54 15.39 -3.67
C VAL A 140 -2.85 14.81 -4.90
N LEU A 141 -1.51 14.71 -4.87
CA LEU A 141 -0.76 14.03 -5.92
C LEU A 141 -1.14 12.54 -5.99
N ALA A 142 -1.25 11.87 -4.85
CA ALA A 142 -1.64 10.46 -4.79
C ALA A 142 -3.05 10.23 -5.38
N ILE A 143 -4.03 11.08 -5.05
CA ILE A 143 -5.38 11.03 -5.63
C ILE A 143 -5.29 11.13 -7.16
N LYS A 144 -4.60 12.16 -7.68
CA LYS A 144 -4.44 12.37 -9.13
C LYS A 144 -3.81 11.17 -9.83
N GLU A 145 -2.77 10.57 -9.24
CA GLU A 145 -2.08 9.42 -9.83
C GLU A 145 -2.93 8.14 -9.81
N ILE A 146 -3.72 7.93 -8.77
CA ILE A 146 -4.60 6.78 -8.64
C ILE A 146 -5.80 6.91 -9.59
N GLU A 147 -6.40 8.09 -9.69
CA GLU A 147 -7.48 8.37 -10.67
C GLU A 147 -6.99 8.22 -12.12
N ALA A 148 -5.74 8.59 -12.42
CA ALA A 148 -5.14 8.37 -13.74
C ALA A 148 -5.04 6.89 -14.14
N ALA A 149 -5.08 5.96 -13.18
CA ALA A 149 -5.15 4.52 -13.45
C ALA A 149 -6.59 4.01 -13.67
N GLY A 150 -7.60 4.87 -13.59
CA GLY A 150 -9.00 4.54 -13.85
C GLY A 150 -9.89 4.43 -12.59
N PHE A 151 -9.33 4.61 -11.42
CA PHE A 151 -10.09 4.62 -10.17
C PHE A 151 -10.91 5.89 -10.00
N GLU A 152 -11.98 5.80 -9.23
CA GLU A 152 -12.73 6.96 -8.73
C GLU A 152 -12.42 7.16 -7.23
N PHE A 153 -12.06 8.39 -6.85
CA PHE A 153 -11.91 8.75 -5.45
C PHE A 153 -13.25 8.73 -4.75
N VAL A 154 -13.37 8.08 -3.60
CA VAL A 154 -14.62 7.92 -2.85
C VAL A 154 -14.61 8.74 -1.57
N ASP A 155 -13.56 8.57 -0.74
CA ASP A 155 -13.55 9.15 0.60
C ASP A 155 -12.14 9.11 1.20
N PHE A 156 -11.97 9.82 2.30
CA PHE A 156 -10.80 9.76 3.18
C PHE A 156 -11.21 9.51 4.62
N ALA A 157 -10.29 9.00 5.43
CA ALA A 157 -10.52 8.83 6.86
C ALA A 157 -9.44 9.53 7.69
N THR A 158 -9.83 10.02 8.85
CA THR A 158 -8.95 10.71 9.81
C THR A 158 -8.32 9.77 10.85
N LEU A 159 -8.41 8.46 10.65
CA LEU A 159 -7.92 7.43 11.59
C LEU A 159 -6.45 7.59 11.98
N HIS A 160 -5.64 8.10 11.07
CA HIS A 160 -4.20 8.25 11.26
C HIS A 160 -3.75 9.72 11.35
N PHE A 161 -4.70 10.65 11.51
CA PHE A 161 -4.40 12.07 11.62
C PHE A 161 -3.59 12.37 12.89
N LYS A 162 -2.49 13.09 12.74
CA LYS A 162 -1.59 13.51 13.81
C LYS A 162 -1.37 15.02 13.72
N PRO A 163 -2.17 15.83 14.42
CA PRO A 163 -2.13 17.29 14.31
C PRO A 163 -0.78 17.90 14.75
N ASP A 164 -0.04 17.21 15.60
CA ASP A 164 1.26 17.67 16.11
C ASP A 164 2.43 17.37 15.16
N ASP A 165 2.19 16.65 14.04
CA ASP A 165 3.24 16.42 13.03
C ASP A 165 3.35 17.64 12.12
N GLU A 166 4.48 18.34 12.20
CA GLU A 166 4.78 19.51 11.37
C GLU A 166 4.91 19.19 9.86
N LEU A 167 4.84 17.91 9.47
CA LEU A 167 4.99 17.38 8.09
C LEU A 167 6.37 17.68 7.47
N ARG A 168 7.29 18.17 8.24
CA ARG A 168 8.58 18.68 7.81
C ARG A 168 9.67 17.61 7.78
N TYR A 169 9.65 16.70 8.78
CA TYR A 169 10.75 15.78 8.98
C TYR A 169 10.53 14.41 8.34
N GLU A 170 11.63 13.81 7.92
CA GLU A 170 11.71 12.43 7.46
C GLU A 170 11.14 11.48 8.53
N VAL A 171 10.30 10.51 8.10
CA VAL A 171 9.47 9.71 9.02
C VAL A 171 10.23 8.79 9.97
N GLY A 172 11.49 8.47 9.68
CA GLY A 172 12.37 7.70 10.57
C GLY A 172 13.16 8.52 11.56
N ARG A 173 13.06 9.85 11.52
CA ARG A 173 13.74 10.72 12.48
C ARG A 173 13.20 10.45 13.89
N LYS A 174 14.08 10.27 14.86
CA LYS A 174 13.73 9.90 16.24
C LYS A 174 12.64 10.78 16.88
N THR A 175 12.59 12.06 16.51
CA THR A 175 11.63 13.02 17.07
C THR A 175 10.21 12.85 16.57
N VAL A 176 10.00 12.16 15.44
CA VAL A 176 8.68 11.99 14.81
C VAL A 176 8.31 10.52 14.55
N THR A 177 9.26 9.60 14.66
CA THR A 177 9.01 8.17 14.44
C THR A 177 7.87 7.67 15.34
N GLY A 178 6.86 7.02 14.74
CA GLY A 178 5.65 6.55 15.41
C GLY A 178 4.54 7.59 15.51
N ASN A 179 4.83 8.90 15.37
CA ASN A 179 3.88 10.01 15.51
C ASN A 179 3.68 10.83 14.22
N THR A 180 4.12 10.31 13.09
CA THR A 180 3.92 10.98 11.80
C THR A 180 2.47 10.92 11.37
N ASP A 181 1.98 12.03 10.83
CA ASP A 181 0.67 12.11 10.19
C ASP A 181 0.59 11.22 8.95
N ARG A 182 -0.57 10.61 8.74
CA ARG A 182 -0.85 9.77 7.57
C ARG A 182 -2.25 10.04 7.07
N TRP A 183 -2.35 10.15 5.79
CA TRP A 183 -3.62 10.13 5.10
C TRP A 183 -4.09 8.69 4.85
N THR A 184 -5.39 8.50 4.81
CA THR A 184 -6.08 7.25 4.49
C THR A 184 -7.09 7.54 3.40
N LEU A 185 -6.88 7.01 2.20
CA LEU A 185 -7.71 7.28 1.04
C LEU A 185 -8.39 6.01 0.55
N LYS A 186 -9.62 6.14 0.09
CA LYS A 186 -10.45 5.08 -0.46
C LYS A 186 -10.84 5.41 -1.88
N PHE A 187 -10.62 4.46 -2.78
CA PHE A 187 -10.99 4.52 -4.18
C PHE A 187 -11.85 3.32 -4.55
N VAL A 188 -12.62 3.44 -5.61
CA VAL A 188 -13.40 2.35 -6.20
C VAL A 188 -13.01 2.16 -7.66
N LYS A 189 -12.98 0.91 -8.11
CA LYS A 189 -12.95 0.57 -9.53
C LYS A 189 -14.38 0.65 -10.06
N PRO A 190 -14.69 1.53 -11.02
CA PRO A 190 -16.02 1.66 -11.58
C PRO A 190 -16.51 0.39 -12.31
#